data_9291f823f30912741e293b8f836c63c7
#
_entry.id   9291f823f30912741e293b8f836c63c7
#
_cell.length_a   1.000
_cell.length_b   1.000
_cell.length_c   1.000
_cell.angle_alpha   90.00
_cell.angle_beta   90.00
_cell.angle_gamma   90.00
#
_symmetry.space_group_name_H-M   'P 1'
#
loop_
_entity.id
_entity.type
_entity.pdbx_description
1 polymer ?
#
loop_
_entity_poly.entity_id
_entity_poly.type
_entity_poly.pdbx_seq_one_letter_code
_entity_poly.pdbx_strand_id
1 'polypeptide(L)'
;LIEKIVQTEKIDCDFERVSGYLLGTNTKDLQAELESAHQSGLVDVLFEKESPIDPKSAALFFPQQAQFHPQKYLNGLAEAIIKKGGKIYTNTYVKDVQEKETVVVTTQAGVTITCQSAVVATNTPFLNTFAIHTKQAAYRSYVLGLAIPQGSVVRSLYWDTEDPYHYVRVCSGDQAD
;
A
#
# COMPACT_ATOMS: atom_id res chain seq x y z
N LEU A 1 -3.26 3.23 -11.15
CA LEU A 1 -4.68 3.09 -10.82
C LEU A 1 -5.11 4.09 -9.74
N ILE A 2 -4.48 4.11 -8.55
CA ILE A 2 -4.81 5.01 -7.42
C ILE A 2 -4.82 6.47 -7.87
N GLU A 3 -3.76 6.98 -8.50
CA GLU A 3 -3.67 8.35 -9.00
C GLU A 3 -4.85 8.73 -9.89
N LYS A 4 -5.22 7.84 -10.82
CA LYS A 4 -6.38 8.07 -11.70
C LYS A 4 -7.69 8.19 -10.91
N ILE A 5 -7.87 7.37 -9.89
CA ILE A 5 -9.06 7.43 -9.02
C ILE A 5 -9.07 8.73 -8.23
N VAL A 6 -7.93 9.09 -7.60
CA VAL A 6 -7.75 10.33 -6.86
C VAL A 6 -8.13 11.55 -7.70
N GLN A 7 -7.63 11.61 -8.94
CA GLN A 7 -7.94 12.69 -9.87
C GLN A 7 -9.41 12.69 -10.32
N THR A 8 -9.95 11.51 -10.68
CA THR A 8 -11.30 11.39 -11.20
C THR A 8 -12.36 11.70 -10.15
N GLU A 9 -12.19 11.18 -8.94
CA GLU A 9 -13.13 11.37 -7.83
C GLU A 9 -12.79 12.61 -6.97
N LYS A 10 -11.68 13.31 -7.28
CA LYS A 10 -11.19 14.50 -6.57
C LYS A 10 -10.99 14.26 -5.08
N ILE A 11 -10.34 13.13 -4.75
CA ILE A 11 -10.05 12.73 -3.38
C ILE A 11 -8.83 13.51 -2.88
N ASP A 12 -9.00 14.30 -1.82
CA ASP A 12 -7.89 14.92 -1.11
C ASP A 12 -7.28 13.92 -0.11
N CYS A 13 -6.18 13.31 -0.50
CA CYS A 13 -5.50 12.28 0.29
C CYS A 13 -3.97 12.47 0.32
N ASP A 14 -3.50 13.68 0.15
CA ASP A 14 -2.07 14.00 0.13
C ASP A 14 -1.29 13.16 -0.90
N PHE A 15 -1.93 12.85 -2.05
CA PHE A 15 -1.27 12.09 -3.09
C PHE A 15 -0.14 12.89 -3.70
N GLU A 16 1.05 12.31 -3.69
CA GLU A 16 2.27 12.95 -4.17
C GLU A 16 3.14 11.95 -4.93
N ARG A 17 3.69 12.39 -6.07
CA ARG A 17 4.75 11.69 -6.77
C ARG A 17 6.08 11.99 -6.10
N VAL A 18 6.80 10.96 -5.73
CA VAL A 18 8.11 11.04 -5.09
C VAL A 18 9.04 10.00 -5.71
N SER A 19 10.33 10.17 -5.51
CA SER A 19 11.30 9.13 -5.85
C SER A 19 11.37 8.07 -4.76
N GLY A 20 11.91 6.90 -5.08
CA GLY A 20 12.21 5.83 -4.12
C GLY A 20 13.66 5.39 -4.23
N TYR A 21 14.23 4.94 -3.14
CA TYR A 21 15.60 4.45 -3.06
C TYR A 21 15.65 3.12 -2.30
N LEU A 22 16.11 2.07 -2.98
CA LEU A 22 16.47 0.81 -2.33
C LEU A 22 17.96 0.87 -1.99
N LEU A 23 18.27 0.94 -0.70
CA LEU A 23 19.62 1.00 -0.19
C LEU A 23 20.20 -0.41 0.01
N GLY A 24 21.49 -0.57 -0.27
CA GLY A 24 22.18 -1.82 0.02
C GLY A 24 23.68 -1.61 0.14
N THR A 25 24.29 -2.40 1.00
CA THR A 25 25.75 -2.42 1.19
C THR A 25 26.45 -3.33 0.19
N ASN A 26 25.74 -4.32 -0.35
CA ASN A 26 26.23 -5.24 -1.36
C ASN A 26 25.86 -4.78 -2.76
N THR A 27 26.82 -4.21 -3.49
CA THR A 27 26.59 -3.71 -4.85
C THR A 27 26.25 -4.79 -5.86
N LYS A 28 26.66 -6.06 -5.64
CA LYS A 28 26.32 -7.17 -6.54
C LYS A 28 24.86 -7.51 -6.45
N ASP A 29 24.29 -7.50 -5.24
CA ASP A 29 22.87 -7.78 -5.03
C ASP A 29 22.02 -6.66 -5.64
N LEU A 30 22.43 -5.39 -5.45
CA LEU A 30 21.78 -4.25 -6.09
C LEU A 30 21.84 -4.31 -7.62
N GLN A 31 22.94 -4.79 -8.20
CA GLN A 31 23.03 -4.95 -9.65
C GLN A 31 22.12 -6.05 -10.18
N ALA A 32 22.03 -7.19 -9.47
CA ALA A 32 21.09 -8.25 -9.83
C ALA A 32 19.63 -7.76 -9.72
N GLU A 33 19.32 -6.95 -8.71
CA GLU A 33 17.99 -6.34 -8.56
C GLU A 33 17.70 -5.32 -9.67
N LEU A 34 18.70 -4.52 -10.08
CA LEU A 34 18.58 -3.61 -11.20
C LEU A 34 18.25 -4.35 -12.51
N GLU A 35 18.96 -5.44 -12.79
CA GLU A 35 18.70 -6.28 -13.96
C GLU A 35 17.28 -6.86 -13.92
N SER A 36 16.83 -7.34 -12.76
CA SER A 36 15.47 -7.86 -12.56
C SER A 36 14.41 -6.76 -12.77
N ALA A 37 14.65 -5.55 -12.28
CA ALA A 37 13.79 -4.40 -12.49
C ALA A 37 13.65 -4.06 -13.98
N HIS A 38 14.77 -4.00 -14.70
CA HIS A 38 14.78 -3.73 -16.14
C HIS A 38 14.07 -4.83 -16.95
N GLN A 39 14.30 -6.11 -16.62
CA GLN A 39 13.60 -7.24 -17.25
C GLN A 39 12.09 -7.19 -16.99
N SER A 40 11.67 -6.65 -15.85
CA SER A 40 10.26 -6.45 -15.49
C SER A 40 9.64 -5.20 -16.14
N GLY A 41 10.40 -4.46 -16.95
CA GLY A 41 9.94 -3.26 -17.67
C GLY A 41 10.14 -1.94 -16.92
N LEU A 42 10.81 -1.93 -15.77
CA LEU A 42 11.16 -0.72 -15.02
C LEU A 42 12.49 -0.15 -15.51
N VAL A 43 12.54 0.24 -16.79
CA VAL A 43 13.77 0.64 -17.49
C VAL A 43 14.38 1.96 -16.99
N ASP A 44 13.61 2.76 -16.26
CA ASP A 44 14.03 4.06 -15.70
C ASP A 44 14.71 3.92 -14.33
N VAL A 45 14.83 2.71 -13.80
CA VAL A 45 15.56 2.47 -12.54
C VAL A 45 17.04 2.62 -12.79
N LEU A 46 17.72 3.36 -11.91
CA LEU A 46 19.14 3.67 -12.03
C LEU A 46 19.92 3.20 -10.81
N PHE A 47 21.18 2.83 -11.01
CA PHE A 47 22.11 2.56 -9.92
C PHE A 47 22.81 3.86 -9.53
N GLU A 48 22.79 4.18 -8.25
CA GLU A 48 23.50 5.30 -7.65
C GLU A 48 24.55 4.80 -6.65
N LYS A 49 25.76 5.38 -6.71
CA LYS A 49 26.86 4.99 -5.84
C LYS A 49 26.66 5.44 -4.40
N GLU A 50 25.89 6.48 -4.19
CA GLU A 50 25.62 7.12 -2.91
C GLU A 50 24.13 7.39 -2.79
N SER A 51 23.56 7.05 -1.65
CA SER A 51 22.16 7.35 -1.33
C SER A 51 22.01 8.74 -0.71
N PRO A 52 20.91 9.47 -0.97
CA PRO A 52 20.69 10.79 -0.38
C PRO A 52 20.55 10.79 1.14
N ILE A 53 20.22 9.65 1.74
CA ILE A 53 20.03 9.52 3.20
C ILE A 53 21.27 8.93 3.90
N ASP A 54 22.07 8.14 3.20
CA ASP A 54 23.31 7.56 3.68
C ASP A 54 24.35 7.49 2.56
N PRO A 55 25.30 8.45 2.51
CA PRO A 55 26.32 8.48 1.47
C PRO A 55 27.28 7.29 1.44
N LYS A 56 27.26 6.44 2.48
CA LYS A 56 28.09 5.20 2.53
C LYS A 56 27.40 4.02 1.86
N SER A 57 26.12 4.12 1.60
CA SER A 57 25.32 3.07 0.98
C SER A 57 25.03 3.40 -0.48
N ALA A 58 25.25 2.44 -1.37
CA ALA A 58 24.73 2.51 -2.73
C ALA A 58 23.21 2.34 -2.74
N ALA A 59 22.56 2.77 -3.81
CA ALA A 59 21.12 2.63 -3.93
C ALA A 59 20.67 2.35 -5.37
N LEU A 60 19.49 1.76 -5.51
CA LEU A 60 18.71 1.84 -6.74
C LEU A 60 17.70 2.97 -6.63
N PHE A 61 17.74 3.86 -7.58
CA PHE A 61 16.82 4.97 -7.71
C PHE A 61 15.61 4.56 -8.55
N PHE A 62 14.43 4.66 -7.97
CA PHE A 62 13.15 4.40 -8.63
C PHE A 62 12.43 5.73 -8.84
N PRO A 63 12.38 6.27 -10.06
CA PRO A 63 11.60 7.46 -10.35
C PRO A 63 10.10 7.14 -10.29
N GLN A 64 9.28 8.19 -10.15
CA GLN A 64 7.83 8.07 -10.30
C GLN A 64 7.12 7.13 -9.30
N GLN A 65 7.70 6.94 -8.12
CA GLN A 65 6.97 6.34 -7.00
C GLN A 65 5.88 7.30 -6.50
N ALA A 66 5.10 6.89 -5.53
CA ALA A 66 4.08 7.76 -4.96
C ALA A 66 3.84 7.44 -3.48
N GLN A 67 3.40 8.45 -2.76
CA GLN A 67 2.86 8.29 -1.41
C GLN A 67 1.50 8.99 -1.31
N PHE A 68 0.69 8.57 -0.37
CA PHE A 68 -0.60 9.18 -0.06
C PHE A 68 -1.04 8.78 1.36
N HIS A 69 -2.05 9.45 1.87
CA HIS A 69 -2.64 9.16 3.18
C HIS A 69 -3.76 8.10 3.01
N PRO A 70 -3.54 6.83 3.43
CA PRO A 70 -4.49 5.75 3.17
C PRO A 70 -5.88 5.99 3.74
N GLN A 71 -5.98 6.54 4.97
CA GLN A 71 -7.28 6.80 5.60
C GLN A 71 -8.08 7.88 4.87
N LYS A 72 -7.42 8.97 4.46
CA LYS A 72 -8.08 10.01 3.65
C LYS A 72 -8.56 9.43 2.31
N TYR A 73 -7.73 8.61 1.67
CA TYR A 73 -8.09 7.94 0.43
C TYR A 73 -9.30 7.02 0.58
N LEU A 74 -9.33 6.19 1.62
CA LEU A 74 -10.46 5.27 1.88
C LEU A 74 -11.74 6.04 2.21
N ASN A 75 -11.66 7.12 2.97
CA ASN A 75 -12.81 7.97 3.26
C ASN A 75 -13.38 8.59 1.96
N GLY A 76 -12.51 9.14 1.12
CA GLY A 76 -12.94 9.69 -0.18
C GLY A 76 -13.51 8.64 -1.12
N LEU A 77 -12.99 7.42 -1.12
CA LEU A 77 -13.57 6.29 -1.86
C LEU A 77 -14.97 5.95 -1.35
N ALA A 78 -15.17 5.90 -0.04
CA ALA A 78 -16.47 5.62 0.56
C ALA A 78 -17.50 6.69 0.15
N GLU A 79 -17.14 7.96 0.20
CA GLU A 79 -17.98 9.06 -0.26
C GLU A 79 -18.33 8.94 -1.77
N ALA A 80 -17.34 8.61 -2.59
CA ALA A 80 -17.55 8.42 -4.04
C ALA A 80 -18.48 7.25 -4.34
N ILE A 81 -18.37 6.13 -3.58
CA ILE A 81 -19.28 4.98 -3.70
C ILE A 81 -20.73 5.39 -3.38
N ILE A 82 -20.92 6.08 -2.25
CA ILE A 82 -22.25 6.54 -1.82
C ILE A 82 -22.84 7.52 -2.84
N LYS A 83 -22.05 8.47 -3.33
CA LYS A 83 -22.46 9.44 -4.35
C LYS A 83 -22.90 8.77 -5.65
N LYS A 84 -22.32 7.63 -6.00
CA LYS A 84 -22.70 6.82 -7.18
C LYS A 84 -23.87 5.86 -6.91
N GLY A 85 -24.52 5.95 -5.76
CA GLY A 85 -25.67 5.11 -5.38
C GLY A 85 -25.31 3.77 -4.76
N GLY A 86 -24.03 3.53 -4.51
CA GLY A 86 -23.57 2.37 -3.74
C GLY A 86 -23.98 2.47 -2.27
N LYS A 87 -24.00 1.35 -1.59
CA LYS A 87 -24.33 1.26 -0.16
C LYS A 87 -23.20 0.65 0.62
N ILE A 88 -22.88 1.22 1.76
CA ILE A 88 -21.85 0.74 2.68
C ILE A 88 -22.52 0.41 4.01
N TYR A 89 -22.34 -0.79 4.49
CA TYR A 89 -22.87 -1.25 5.77
C TYR A 89 -21.71 -1.52 6.72
N THR A 90 -21.55 -0.68 7.73
CA THR A 90 -20.58 -0.86 8.81
C THR A 90 -21.17 -1.76 9.90
N ASN A 91 -20.33 -2.26 10.79
CA ASN A 91 -20.72 -3.16 11.89
C ASN A 91 -21.54 -4.37 11.42
N THR A 92 -21.36 -4.80 10.17
CA THR A 92 -22.11 -5.87 9.53
C THR A 92 -21.15 -7.01 9.18
N TYR A 93 -21.00 -7.96 10.06
CA TYR A 93 -20.14 -9.12 9.88
C TYR A 93 -20.78 -10.12 8.90
N VAL A 94 -20.10 -10.41 7.80
CA VAL A 94 -20.50 -11.46 6.85
C VAL A 94 -20.01 -12.80 7.38
N LYS A 95 -20.95 -13.73 7.59
CA LYS A 95 -20.68 -15.06 8.13
C LYS A 95 -20.39 -16.08 7.05
N ASP A 96 -21.10 -15.99 5.92
CA ASP A 96 -21.05 -16.98 4.87
C ASP A 96 -21.36 -16.37 3.49
N VAL A 97 -20.76 -16.95 2.45
CA VAL A 97 -21.04 -16.63 1.05
C VAL A 97 -21.19 -17.97 0.30
N GLN A 98 -22.35 -18.21 -0.25
CA GLN A 98 -22.67 -19.42 -0.98
C GLN A 98 -22.96 -19.09 -2.44
N GLU A 99 -22.30 -19.80 -3.34
CA GLU A 99 -22.60 -19.78 -4.77
C GLU A 99 -23.59 -20.90 -5.10
N LYS A 100 -24.74 -20.49 -5.67
CA LYS A 100 -25.81 -21.37 -6.18
C LYS A 100 -26.18 -20.88 -7.58
N GLU A 101 -27.46 -20.88 -7.94
CA GLU A 101 -27.94 -20.16 -9.13
C GLU A 101 -27.64 -18.66 -9.06
N THR A 102 -27.62 -18.12 -7.86
CA THR A 102 -27.20 -16.75 -7.50
C THR A 102 -26.30 -16.82 -6.28
N VAL A 103 -25.51 -15.77 -6.06
CA VAL A 103 -24.66 -15.68 -4.86
C VAL A 103 -25.50 -15.17 -3.69
N VAL A 104 -25.46 -15.91 -2.58
CA VAL A 104 -26.15 -15.56 -1.34
C VAL A 104 -25.13 -15.24 -0.26
N VAL A 105 -25.13 -14.01 0.22
CA VAL A 105 -24.29 -13.53 1.32
C VAL A 105 -25.12 -13.51 2.60
N THR A 106 -24.65 -14.17 3.66
CA THR A 106 -25.35 -14.22 4.95
C THR A 106 -24.56 -13.50 6.02
N THR A 107 -25.19 -12.59 6.74
CA THR A 107 -24.58 -11.88 7.86
C THR A 107 -24.74 -12.65 9.17
N GLN A 108 -23.95 -12.29 10.18
CA GLN A 108 -24.05 -12.87 11.53
C GLN A 108 -25.42 -12.58 12.18
N ALA A 109 -26.05 -11.46 11.84
CA ALA A 109 -27.41 -11.11 12.30
C ALA A 109 -28.53 -11.87 11.55
N GLY A 110 -28.18 -12.79 10.64
CA GLY A 110 -29.15 -13.58 9.88
C GLY A 110 -29.75 -12.88 8.66
N VAL A 111 -29.30 -11.68 8.32
CA VAL A 111 -29.72 -10.98 7.10
C VAL A 111 -29.06 -11.65 5.90
N THR A 112 -29.83 -11.87 4.83
CA THR A 112 -29.34 -12.42 3.57
C THR A 112 -29.39 -11.38 2.46
N ILE A 113 -28.38 -11.39 1.61
CA ILE A 113 -28.27 -10.54 0.43
C ILE A 113 -28.06 -11.46 -0.77
N THR A 114 -28.92 -11.34 -1.78
CA THR A 114 -28.78 -12.07 -3.04
C THR A 114 -28.16 -11.13 -4.08
N CYS A 115 -27.13 -11.59 -4.78
CA CYS A 115 -26.42 -10.83 -5.79
C CYS A 115 -25.95 -11.73 -6.94
N GLN A 116 -25.55 -11.12 -8.04
CA GLN A 116 -24.97 -11.83 -9.19
C GLN A 116 -23.53 -12.25 -8.92
N SER A 117 -22.77 -11.41 -8.19
CA SER A 117 -21.36 -11.66 -7.87
C SER A 117 -21.03 -11.05 -6.51
N ALA A 118 -20.14 -11.69 -5.79
CA ALA A 118 -19.57 -11.18 -4.55
C ALA A 118 -18.03 -11.21 -4.62
N VAL A 119 -17.39 -10.13 -4.16
CA VAL A 119 -15.94 -10.07 -4.03
C VAL A 119 -15.59 -10.14 -2.55
N VAL A 120 -14.87 -11.19 -2.16
CA VAL A 120 -14.37 -11.37 -0.80
C VAL A 120 -13.01 -10.70 -0.71
N ALA A 121 -12.98 -9.46 -0.26
CA ALA A 121 -11.78 -8.63 -0.15
C ALA A 121 -11.32 -8.45 1.31
N THR A 122 -11.40 -9.50 2.09
CA THR A 122 -11.00 -9.53 3.51
C THR A 122 -9.49 -9.76 3.62
N ASN A 123 -8.87 -9.15 4.63
CA ASN A 123 -7.44 -9.34 4.90
C ASN A 123 -7.08 -10.81 5.21
N THR A 124 -7.96 -11.48 5.96
CA THR A 124 -7.83 -12.92 6.27
C THR A 124 -9.01 -13.67 5.67
N PRO A 125 -8.78 -14.78 4.96
CA PRO A 125 -9.86 -15.61 4.46
C PRO A 125 -10.73 -16.13 5.60
N PHE A 126 -12.05 -15.99 5.50
CA PHE A 126 -13.01 -16.56 6.45
C PHE A 126 -13.84 -17.70 5.85
N LEU A 127 -13.83 -17.84 4.54
CA LEU A 127 -14.42 -18.98 3.85
C LEU A 127 -13.41 -20.13 3.83
N ASN A 128 -13.77 -21.26 4.42
CA ASN A 128 -12.88 -22.43 4.56
C ASN A 128 -12.76 -23.27 3.29
N THR A 129 -13.10 -22.75 2.12
CA THR A 129 -12.99 -23.45 0.83
C THR A 129 -11.54 -23.86 0.53
N PHE A 130 -10.57 -23.03 0.94
CA PHE A 130 -9.14 -23.33 0.87
C PHE A 130 -8.45 -22.92 2.17
N ALA A 131 -7.57 -23.78 2.69
CA ALA A 131 -6.84 -23.54 3.95
C ALA A 131 -5.66 -22.54 3.78
N ILE A 132 -5.90 -21.39 3.15
CA ILE A 132 -4.86 -20.37 2.90
C ILE A 132 -4.37 -19.74 4.21
N HIS A 133 -5.21 -19.67 5.23
CA HIS A 133 -4.86 -19.13 6.56
C HIS A 133 -3.69 -19.87 7.23
N THR A 134 -3.43 -21.14 6.88
CA THR A 134 -2.28 -21.90 7.39
C THR A 134 -0.94 -21.45 6.82
N LYS A 135 -0.97 -20.66 5.74
CA LYS A 135 0.23 -20.09 5.08
C LYS A 135 0.43 -18.62 5.39
N GLN A 136 -0.37 -18.05 6.26
CA GLN A 136 -0.27 -16.65 6.67
C GLN A 136 0.31 -16.56 8.08
N ALA A 137 1.24 -15.63 8.28
CA ALA A 137 1.78 -15.28 9.57
C ALA A 137 1.55 -13.79 9.83
N ALA A 138 1.21 -13.45 11.07
CA ALA A 138 1.05 -12.06 11.48
C ALA A 138 2.41 -11.51 11.93
N TYR A 139 2.92 -10.54 11.20
CA TYR A 139 4.11 -9.78 11.59
C TYR A 139 3.71 -8.42 12.12
N ARG A 140 4.47 -7.91 13.09
CA ARG A 140 4.30 -6.56 13.62
C ARG A 140 5.34 -5.65 13.00
N SER A 141 4.90 -4.48 12.54
CA SER A 141 5.79 -3.38 12.17
C SER A 141 5.92 -2.42 13.35
N TYR A 142 7.14 -2.02 13.66
CA TYR A 142 7.41 -0.99 14.66
C TYR A 142 7.61 0.33 13.93
N VAL A 143 6.94 1.38 14.39
CA VAL A 143 7.01 2.70 13.77
C VAL A 143 7.58 3.70 14.77
N LEU A 144 8.56 4.47 14.32
CA LEU A 144 9.14 5.59 15.05
C LEU A 144 8.89 6.88 14.27
N GLY A 145 8.24 7.84 14.89
CA GLY A 145 8.06 9.19 14.34
C GLY A 145 9.09 10.15 14.93
N LEU A 146 9.77 10.88 14.06
CA LEU A 146 10.78 11.87 14.44
C LEU A 146 10.44 13.21 13.81
N ALA A 147 10.46 14.27 14.62
CA ALA A 147 10.43 15.65 14.11
C ALA A 147 11.85 16.04 13.67
N ILE A 148 11.98 16.42 12.42
CA ILE A 148 13.26 16.82 11.82
C ILE A 148 13.15 18.23 11.20
N PRO A 149 14.23 19.01 11.10
CA PRO A 149 14.23 20.28 10.40
C PRO A 149 13.80 20.09 8.94
N GLN A 150 13.02 21.05 8.44
CA GLN A 150 12.59 21.02 7.04
C GLN A 150 13.80 21.02 6.09
N GLY A 151 13.79 20.11 5.12
CA GLY A 151 14.84 19.99 4.12
C GLY A 151 16.10 19.24 4.59
N SER A 152 16.15 18.74 5.84
CA SER A 152 17.30 17.93 6.31
C SER A 152 17.37 16.54 5.67
N VAL A 153 16.26 16.04 5.17
CA VAL A 153 16.17 14.77 4.42
C VAL A 153 15.41 15.02 3.12
N VAL A 154 15.90 14.50 2.02
CA VAL A 154 15.22 14.57 0.72
C VAL A 154 13.89 13.84 0.83
N ARG A 155 12.82 14.47 0.36
CA ARG A 155 11.47 13.89 0.40
C ARG A 155 11.32 12.78 -0.62
N SER A 156 11.52 11.57 -0.16
CA SER A 156 11.52 10.34 -0.96
C SER A 156 11.11 9.16 -0.09
N LEU A 157 10.91 8.01 -0.70
CA LEU A 157 10.72 6.73 -0.02
C LEU A 157 12.07 6.02 0.05
N TYR A 158 12.44 5.51 1.21
CA TYR A 158 13.69 4.78 1.40
C TYR A 158 13.39 3.42 2.02
N TRP A 159 14.01 2.39 1.51
CA TRP A 159 14.01 1.06 2.11
C TRP A 159 15.36 0.39 1.87
N ASP A 160 15.69 -0.59 2.66
CA ASP A 160 16.98 -1.29 2.58
C ASP A 160 16.82 -2.79 2.32
N THR A 161 17.93 -3.47 2.13
CA THR A 161 18.00 -4.92 1.90
C THR A 161 18.29 -5.70 3.18
N GLU A 162 18.18 -5.09 4.35
CA GLU A 162 18.46 -5.75 5.63
C GLU A 162 17.31 -6.71 6.03
N ASP A 163 17.57 -7.61 6.95
CA ASP A 163 16.55 -8.49 7.54
C ASP A 163 16.65 -8.43 9.08
N PRO A 164 15.69 -7.79 9.77
CA PRO A 164 14.49 -7.12 9.23
C PRO A 164 14.83 -5.82 8.48
N TYR A 165 14.11 -5.56 7.39
CA TYR A 165 14.29 -4.36 6.60
C TYR A 165 13.74 -3.11 7.28
N HIS A 166 14.32 -1.96 6.94
CA HIS A 166 13.86 -0.65 7.40
C HIS A 166 13.18 0.10 6.26
N TYR A 167 12.21 0.90 6.64
CA TYR A 167 11.48 1.76 5.71
C TYR A 167 11.40 3.18 6.27
N VAL A 168 11.86 4.16 5.52
CA VAL A 168 11.86 5.57 5.91
C VAL A 168 11.11 6.39 4.88
N ARG A 169 10.28 7.29 5.36
CA ARG A 169 9.60 8.29 4.52
C ARG A 169 9.47 9.61 5.25
N VAL A 170 9.47 10.69 4.49
CA VAL A 170 9.22 12.04 5.00
C VAL A 170 7.77 12.40 4.72
N CYS A 171 7.02 12.74 5.74
CA CYS A 171 5.66 13.27 5.66
C CYS A 171 5.65 14.73 6.08
N SER A 172 4.71 15.51 5.56
CA SER A 172 4.39 16.80 6.17
C SER A 172 3.77 16.50 7.54
N GLY A 173 4.38 17.00 8.61
CA GLY A 173 3.73 16.99 9.91
C GLY A 173 2.58 17.98 9.88
N ASP A 174 1.42 17.63 10.42
CA ASP A 174 0.50 18.64 10.90
C ASP A 174 1.27 19.38 11.98
N GLN A 175 1.50 20.67 11.78
CA GLN A 175 2.02 21.49 12.87
C GLN A 175 0.96 21.41 13.96
N ALA A 176 1.25 20.63 15.00
CA ALA A 176 0.52 20.78 16.25
C ALA A 176 0.87 22.17 16.76
N ASP A 177 -0.12 23.08 16.72
CA ASP A 177 -0.08 24.35 17.39
C ASP A 177 0.11 24.16 18.92
#